data_04e7e17573f838bcf19c2c3b8384bf4a
#
_entry.id   04e7e17573f838bcf19c2c3b8384bf4a
#
_cell.length_a   1.000
_cell.length_b   1.000
_cell.length_c   1.000
_cell.angle_alpha   90.00
_cell.angle_beta   90.00
_cell.angle_gamma   90.00
#
_symmetry.space_group_name_H-M   'P 1'
#
loop_
_entity.id
_entity.type
_entity.pdbx_description
1 polymer ?
#
loop_
_entity_poly.entity_id
_entity_poly.type
_entity_poly.pdbx_seq_one_letter_code
_entity_poly.pdbx_strand_id
1 'polypeptide(L)'
;MAEELARRIKEGAIPIISDVEGFMAYYVVYAPDDTVTAISIFNNYAGAEESNRRAVAWIEQNLTPLLVGPATAVAGPVIVHTLA
;
A
#
# COMPACT_ATOMS: atom_id res chain seq x y z
N MET A 1 -9.51 -9.75 -12.56
CA MET A 1 -8.37 -8.86 -12.30
C MET A 1 -8.29 -8.39 -10.85
N ALA A 2 -9.36 -7.78 -10.33
CA ALA A 2 -9.35 -7.28 -8.96
C ALA A 2 -9.16 -8.38 -7.92
N GLU A 3 -9.77 -9.53 -8.13
CA GLU A 3 -9.65 -10.66 -7.20
C GLU A 3 -8.23 -11.20 -7.15
N GLU A 4 -7.59 -11.34 -8.31
CA GLU A 4 -6.20 -11.79 -8.38
C GLU A 4 -5.26 -10.77 -7.74
N LEU A 5 -5.48 -9.48 -8.02
CA LEU A 5 -4.68 -8.41 -7.44
C LEU A 5 -4.83 -8.38 -5.92
N ALA A 6 -6.08 -8.49 -5.43
CA ALA A 6 -6.34 -8.49 -3.99
C ALA A 6 -5.66 -9.68 -3.31
N ARG A 7 -5.71 -10.85 -3.93
CA ARG A 7 -5.07 -12.04 -3.37
C ARG A 7 -3.56 -11.87 -3.27
N ARG A 8 -2.94 -11.36 -4.35
CA ARG A 8 -1.48 -11.16 -4.35
C ARG A 8 -1.04 -10.14 -3.31
N ILE A 9 -1.79 -9.05 -3.17
CA ILE A 9 -1.49 -8.03 -2.16
C ILE A 9 -1.66 -8.60 -0.75
N LYS A 10 -2.74 -9.33 -0.52
CA LYS A 10 -3.01 -9.92 0.78
C LYS A 10 -1.93 -10.93 1.20
N GLU A 11 -1.48 -11.75 0.27
CA GLU A 11 -0.49 -12.79 0.56
C GLU A 11 0.94 -12.28 0.57
N GLY A 12 1.23 -11.24 -0.22
CA GLY A 12 2.60 -10.74 -0.40
C GLY A 12 2.88 -9.41 0.26
N ALA A 13 2.09 -8.39 -0.04
CA ALA A 13 2.37 -7.04 0.45
C ALA A 13 1.99 -6.83 1.91
N ILE A 14 0.84 -7.33 2.33
CA ILE A 14 0.38 -7.12 3.70
C ILE A 14 1.38 -7.63 4.75
N PRO A 15 1.93 -8.84 4.63
CA PRO A 15 2.93 -9.29 5.61
C PRO A 15 4.16 -8.39 5.68
N ILE A 16 4.60 -7.86 4.55
CA ILE A 16 5.77 -6.99 4.49
C ILE A 16 5.49 -5.64 5.15
N ILE A 17 4.35 -5.04 4.81
CA ILE A 17 3.97 -3.71 5.30
C ILE A 17 3.63 -3.76 6.78
N SER A 18 2.89 -4.78 7.21
CA SER A 18 2.48 -4.90 8.61
C SER A 18 3.65 -5.22 9.54
N ASP A 19 4.77 -5.67 9.00
CA ASP A 19 5.96 -5.93 9.79
C ASP A 19 6.75 -4.66 10.12
N VAL A 20 6.43 -3.54 9.48
CA VAL A 20 7.09 -2.27 9.76
C VAL A 20 6.65 -1.74 11.12
N GLU A 21 7.61 -1.35 11.95
CA GLU A 21 7.32 -0.84 13.29
C GLU A 21 6.39 0.38 13.22
N GLY A 22 5.38 0.38 14.06
CA GLY A 22 4.40 1.46 14.11
C GLY A 22 3.19 1.24 13.21
N PHE A 23 3.11 0.11 12.52
CA PHE A 23 1.98 -0.19 11.64
C PHE A 23 0.65 -0.14 12.39
N MET A 24 -0.36 0.51 11.81
CA MET A 24 -1.69 0.64 12.39
C MET A 24 -2.79 0.09 11.48
N ALA A 25 -2.75 0.38 10.18
CA ALA A 25 -3.81 -0.03 9.27
C ALA A 25 -3.34 -0.01 7.82
N TYR A 26 -4.02 -0.78 6.98
CA TYR A 26 -3.70 -0.85 5.55
C TYR A 26 -4.99 -1.07 4.77
N TYR A 27 -5.18 -0.27 3.73
CA TYR A 27 -6.34 -0.36 2.86
C TYR A 27 -5.89 -0.33 1.41
N VAL A 28 -6.56 -1.09 0.55
CA VAL A 28 -6.34 -1.03 -0.89
C VAL A 28 -7.68 -0.77 -1.56
N VAL A 29 -7.72 0.23 -2.42
CA VAL A 29 -8.90 0.62 -3.16
C VAL A 29 -8.65 0.35 -4.64
N TYR A 30 -9.56 -0.35 -5.29
CA TYR A 30 -9.54 -0.59 -6.73
C TYR A 30 -10.67 0.22 -7.33
N ALA A 31 -10.31 1.32 -7.99
CA ALA A 31 -11.29 2.25 -8.52
C ALA A 31 -11.83 1.80 -9.89
N PRO A 32 -13.01 2.28 -10.30
CA PRO A 32 -13.61 1.89 -11.59
C PRO A 32 -12.76 2.22 -12.82
N ASP A 33 -11.85 3.18 -12.71
CA ASP A 33 -10.93 3.53 -13.80
C ASP A 33 -9.65 2.68 -13.81
N ASP A 34 -9.64 1.58 -13.07
CA ASP A 34 -8.51 0.67 -12.92
C ASP A 34 -7.33 1.26 -12.14
N THR A 35 -7.55 2.35 -11.43
CA THR A 35 -6.53 2.89 -10.52
C THR A 35 -6.54 2.10 -9.22
N VAL A 36 -5.36 1.68 -8.77
CA VAL A 36 -5.19 0.98 -7.50
C VAL A 36 -4.46 1.92 -6.54
N THR A 37 -5.06 2.18 -5.40
CA THR A 37 -4.49 3.04 -4.36
C THR A 37 -4.34 2.25 -3.08
N ALA A 38 -3.13 2.22 -2.54
CA ALA A 38 -2.87 1.61 -1.23
C ALA A 38 -2.62 2.72 -0.21
N ILE A 39 -3.29 2.61 0.94
CA ILE A 39 -3.17 3.57 2.02
C ILE A 39 -2.71 2.82 3.26
N SER A 40 -1.56 3.19 3.79
CA SER A 40 -1.05 2.59 5.02
C SER A 40 -0.90 3.65 6.09
N ILE A 41 -1.29 3.30 7.31
CA ILE A 41 -1.28 4.21 8.45
C ILE A 41 -0.27 3.71 9.46
N PHE A 42 0.59 4.62 9.91
CA PHE A 42 1.62 4.33 10.90
C PHE A 42 1.56 5.35 12.03
N ASN A 43 2.09 5.00 13.19
CA ASN A 43 2.13 5.93 14.30
C ASN A 43 3.35 6.87 14.26
N ASN A 44 4.18 6.77 13.20
CA ASN A 44 5.33 7.65 13.01
C ASN A 44 5.67 7.76 11.53
N TYR A 45 6.33 8.88 11.18
CA TYR A 45 6.65 9.19 9.78
C TYR A 45 7.69 8.22 9.21
N ALA A 46 8.68 7.85 10.01
CA ALA A 46 9.72 6.93 9.55
C ALA A 46 9.15 5.58 9.12
N GLY A 47 8.14 5.09 9.85
CA GLY A 47 7.45 3.86 9.47
C GLY A 47 6.71 3.99 8.15
N ALA A 48 6.03 5.12 7.96
CA ALA A 48 5.34 5.37 6.70
C ALA A 48 6.31 5.41 5.52
N GLU A 49 7.45 6.06 5.68
CA GLU A 49 8.47 6.10 4.62
C GLU A 49 9.04 4.71 4.33
N GLU A 50 9.33 3.94 5.37
CA GLU A 50 9.85 2.59 5.20
C GLU A 50 8.83 1.70 4.48
N SER A 51 7.54 1.83 4.83
CA SER A 51 6.50 1.06 4.17
C SER A 51 6.41 1.41 2.69
N ASN A 52 6.57 2.69 2.33
CA ASN A 52 6.57 3.10 0.94
C ASN A 52 7.70 2.47 0.15
N ARG A 53 8.91 2.44 0.71
CA ARG A 53 10.05 1.79 0.06
C ARG A 53 9.78 0.31 -0.19
N ARG A 54 9.27 -0.38 0.82
CA ARG A 54 8.97 -1.81 0.71
C ARG A 54 7.84 -2.08 -0.28
N ALA A 55 6.80 -1.24 -0.25
CA ALA A 55 5.65 -1.39 -1.14
C ALA A 55 6.04 -1.20 -2.60
N VAL A 56 6.78 -0.14 -2.90
CA VAL A 56 7.21 0.11 -4.28
C VAL A 56 8.10 -1.01 -4.79
N ALA A 57 9.05 -1.47 -3.99
CA ALA A 57 9.92 -2.57 -4.40
C ALA A 57 9.13 -3.85 -4.65
N TRP A 58 8.18 -4.17 -3.77
CA TRP A 58 7.35 -5.35 -3.93
C TRP A 58 6.48 -5.28 -5.19
N ILE A 59 5.87 -4.11 -5.44
CA ILE A 59 5.03 -3.88 -6.61
C ILE A 59 5.84 -4.06 -7.89
N GLU A 60 7.03 -3.48 -7.95
CA GLU A 60 7.89 -3.60 -9.13
C GLU A 60 8.29 -5.05 -9.40
N GLN A 61 8.50 -5.84 -8.36
CA GLN A 61 8.92 -7.22 -8.50
C GLN A 61 7.76 -8.19 -8.78
N ASN A 62 6.56 -7.85 -8.33
CA ASN A 62 5.45 -8.82 -8.31
C ASN A 62 4.22 -8.40 -9.11
N LEU A 63 3.96 -7.11 -9.30
CA LEU A 63 2.74 -6.63 -9.92
C LEU A 63 2.95 -5.95 -11.27
N THR A 64 4.19 -5.70 -11.69
CA THR A 64 4.45 -5.01 -12.95
C THR A 64 3.68 -5.58 -14.13
N PRO A 65 3.58 -6.92 -14.29
CA PRO A 65 2.82 -7.46 -15.43
C PRO A 65 1.33 -7.14 -15.39
N LEU A 66 0.80 -6.74 -14.23
CA LEU A 66 -0.62 -6.43 -14.06
C LEU A 66 -0.92 -4.93 -14.09
N LEU A 67 0.10 -4.09 -14.09
CA LEU A 67 -0.06 -2.65 -13.98
C LEU A 67 0.40 -1.94 -15.25
N VAL A 68 -0.27 -0.83 -15.57
CA VAL A 68 -0.01 -0.08 -16.79
C VAL A 68 1.04 1.00 -16.58
N GLY A 69 1.28 1.45 -15.39
CA GLY A 69 2.23 2.52 -15.11
C GLY A 69 3.09 2.25 -13.89
N PRO A 70 4.05 3.12 -13.63
CA PRO A 70 4.91 2.98 -12.46
C PRO A 70 4.14 3.23 -11.17
N ALA A 71 4.58 2.61 -10.08
CA ALA A 71 4.07 2.90 -8.76
C ALA A 71 4.69 4.20 -8.26
N THR A 72 3.87 5.05 -7.66
CA THR A 72 4.34 6.27 -7.00
C THR A 72 3.89 6.24 -5.55
N ALA A 73 4.64 6.89 -4.68
CA ALA A 73 4.32 6.89 -3.26
C ALA A 73 4.63 8.25 -2.64
N VAL A 74 3.78 8.65 -1.69
CA VAL A 74 3.99 9.85 -0.89
C VAL A 74 3.74 9.49 0.57
N ALA A 75 4.27 10.28 1.48
CA ALA A 75 4.01 10.13 2.91
C ALA A 75 3.86 11.50 3.53
N GLY A 76 3.04 11.59 4.55
CA GLY A 76 2.83 12.83 5.29
C GLY A 76 1.96 12.59 6.51
N PRO A 77 1.82 13.59 7.36
CA PRO A 77 0.97 13.47 8.55
C PRO A 77 -0.50 13.40 8.18
N VAL A 78 -1.25 12.64 8.96
CA VAL A 78 -2.71 12.68 8.92
C VAL A 78 -3.15 13.92 9.67
N ILE A 79 -3.79 14.85 8.98
CA ILE A 79 -4.21 16.10 9.60
C ILE A 79 -5.67 16.10 10.02
N VAL A 80 -6.47 15.18 9.48
CA VAL A 80 -7.88 15.02 9.86
C VAL A 80 -8.25 13.56 9.74
N HIS A 81 -8.92 13.03 10.76
CA HIS A 81 -9.50 11.70 10.68
C HIS A 81 -10.74 11.60 11.55
N THR A 82 -11.61 10.67 11.23
CA THR A 82 -12.76 10.35 12.06
C THR A 82 -13.10 8.88 11.87
N LEU A 83 -13.69 8.32 12.91
CA LEU A 83 -14.16 6.92 12.89
C LEU A 83 -15.65 6.89 13.17
N ALA A 84 -16.31 5.86 12.63
CA ALA A 84 -17.74 5.68 12.85
C ALA A 84 -18.05 5.37 14.33
#